data_8a43df31a1b2654a2f842ed8abc6cf18
#
_entry.id   8a43df31a1b2654a2f842ed8abc6cf18
#
_cell.length_a   1.000
_cell.length_b   1.000
_cell.length_c   1.000
_cell.angle_alpha   90.00
_cell.angle_beta   90.00
_cell.angle_gamma   90.00
#
_symmetry.space_group_name_H-M   'P 1'
#
loop_
_entity.id
_entity.type
_entity.pdbx_description
1 polymer ?
#
loop_
_entity_poly.entity_id
_entity_poly.type
_entity_poly.pdbx_seq_one_letter_code
_entity_poly.pdbx_strand_id
1 'polypeptide(L)'
;MPYPKGHKIKVRNTIIESAAQAFRSHGIHDVSVPFIMKGAGLTHGGFYSHFDNKEQLVAEACRYAISDTITLLQKVAEQEEQKPKINAVIDYYLSPYHRDKTEMGCIIPALSAEIARSSEEVRRVFTQELERMVTFISTLAGIDASKGSTLFSTMVGSLVLARTVNDPELSDSLLSSGKRYAKELVMI
;
A
#
# COMPACT_ATOMS: atom_id res chain seq x y z
N MET A 1 -11.06 -27.14 24.72
CA MET A 1 -12.24 -26.57 24.05
C MET A 1 -11.81 -26.07 22.69
N PRO A 2 -12.44 -26.44 21.57
CA PRO A 2 -12.10 -25.85 20.28
C PRO A 2 -12.51 -24.37 20.30
N TYR A 3 -11.60 -23.48 19.89
CA TYR A 3 -11.89 -22.06 19.74
C TYR A 3 -13.03 -21.86 18.73
N PRO A 4 -13.96 -20.92 18.98
CA PRO A 4 -15.01 -20.58 18.00
C PRO A 4 -14.38 -20.21 16.65
N LYS A 5 -14.97 -20.66 15.53
CA LYS A 5 -14.48 -20.38 14.17
C LYS A 5 -14.18 -18.88 13.95
N GLY A 6 -14.99 -17.98 14.51
CA GLY A 6 -14.76 -16.52 14.43
C GLY A 6 -13.50 -16.02 15.13
N HIS A 7 -13.04 -16.70 16.20
CA HIS A 7 -11.80 -16.32 16.89
C HIS A 7 -10.56 -16.58 16.03
N LYS A 8 -10.50 -17.73 15.33
CA LYS A 8 -9.38 -18.06 14.44
C LYS A 8 -9.23 -17.03 13.31
N ILE A 9 -10.34 -16.59 12.72
CA ILE A 9 -10.34 -15.56 11.67
C ILE A 9 -9.85 -14.21 12.23
N LYS A 10 -10.34 -13.81 13.39
CA LYS A 10 -9.91 -12.57 14.04
C LYS A 10 -8.41 -12.54 14.32
N VAL A 11 -7.89 -13.62 14.91
CA VAL A 11 -6.44 -13.75 15.17
C VAL A 11 -5.63 -13.68 13.88
N ARG A 12 -6.08 -14.39 12.83
CA ARG A 12 -5.42 -14.37 11.53
C ARG A 12 -5.35 -12.95 10.94
N ASN A 13 -6.43 -12.20 11.01
CA ASN A 13 -6.47 -10.81 10.53
C ASN A 13 -5.53 -9.91 11.34
N THR A 14 -5.47 -10.07 12.66
CA THR A 14 -4.51 -9.33 13.51
C THR A 14 -3.05 -9.60 13.09
N ILE A 15 -2.71 -10.83 12.72
CA ILE A 15 -1.37 -11.18 12.23
C ILE A 15 -1.11 -10.49 10.87
N ILE A 16 -2.07 -10.48 9.96
CA ILE A 16 -1.98 -9.83 8.64
C ILE A 16 -1.78 -8.31 8.80
N GLU A 17 -2.54 -7.67 9.67
CA GLU A 17 -2.42 -6.23 9.98
C GLU A 17 -1.03 -5.89 10.53
N SER A 18 -0.57 -6.66 11.52
CA SER A 18 0.77 -6.51 12.11
C SER A 18 1.88 -6.70 11.04
N ALA A 19 1.73 -7.70 10.17
CA ALA A 19 2.67 -7.95 9.07
C ALA A 19 2.68 -6.80 8.06
N ALA A 20 1.52 -6.31 7.64
CA ALA A 20 1.40 -5.20 6.69
C ALA A 20 2.07 -3.93 7.21
N GLN A 21 1.89 -3.62 8.50
CA GLN A 21 2.54 -2.47 9.14
C GLN A 21 4.06 -2.66 9.24
N ALA A 22 4.51 -3.84 9.69
CA ALA A 22 5.92 -4.16 9.83
C ALA A 22 6.66 -4.12 8.47
N PHE A 23 6.06 -4.70 7.43
CA PHE A 23 6.65 -4.70 6.09
C PHE A 23 6.75 -3.29 5.48
N ARG A 24 5.74 -2.43 5.68
CA ARG A 24 5.82 -1.04 5.23
C ARG A 24 6.96 -0.27 5.89
N SER A 25 7.24 -0.55 7.16
CA SER A 25 8.23 0.18 7.96
C SER A 25 9.66 -0.32 7.78
N HIS A 26 9.82 -1.65 7.60
CA HIS A 26 11.13 -2.29 7.69
C HIS A 26 11.48 -3.17 6.48
N GLY A 27 10.57 -3.30 5.49
CA GLY A 27 10.75 -4.22 4.36
C GLY A 27 10.42 -5.68 4.73
N ILE A 28 10.34 -6.54 3.70
CA ILE A 28 9.98 -7.95 3.86
C ILE A 28 11.16 -8.76 4.43
N HIS A 29 12.39 -8.45 3.98
CA HIS A 29 13.57 -9.22 4.35
C HIS A 29 13.93 -9.06 5.83
N ASP A 30 13.89 -7.85 6.35
CA ASP A 30 14.32 -7.53 7.71
C ASP A 30 13.28 -7.89 8.79
N VAL A 31 12.06 -8.19 8.38
CA VAL A 31 10.97 -8.54 9.29
C VAL A 31 10.88 -10.06 9.46
N SER A 32 11.10 -10.55 10.70
CA SER A 32 10.95 -11.96 11.03
C SER A 32 9.54 -12.31 11.49
N VAL A 33 9.16 -13.61 11.38
CA VAL A 33 7.88 -14.10 11.90
C VAL A 33 7.73 -13.82 13.41
N PRO A 34 8.74 -14.04 14.28
CA PRO A 34 8.65 -13.65 15.68
C PRO A 34 8.36 -12.17 15.91
N PHE A 35 8.94 -11.28 15.09
CA PHE A 35 8.69 -9.83 15.15
C PHE A 35 7.21 -9.51 14.88
N ILE A 36 6.64 -10.09 13.82
CA ILE A 36 5.23 -9.92 13.45
C ILE A 36 4.30 -10.43 14.54
N MET A 37 4.56 -11.64 15.04
CA MET A 37 3.73 -12.27 16.08
C MET A 37 3.75 -11.47 17.38
N LYS A 38 4.91 -10.93 17.76
CA LYS A 38 5.03 -10.01 18.91
C LYS A 38 4.21 -8.73 18.69
N GLY A 39 4.27 -8.15 17.50
CA GLY A 39 3.47 -6.97 17.12
C GLY A 39 1.96 -7.24 17.19
N ALA A 40 1.55 -8.45 16.86
CA ALA A 40 0.16 -8.93 16.98
C ALA A 40 -0.27 -9.29 18.43
N GLY A 41 0.63 -9.21 19.41
CA GLY A 41 0.38 -9.64 20.80
C GLY A 41 0.27 -11.15 20.97
N LEU A 42 0.91 -11.93 20.10
CA LEU A 42 0.81 -13.39 20.02
C LEU A 42 2.17 -14.07 20.21
N THR A 43 2.15 -15.36 20.55
CA THR A 43 3.36 -16.17 20.62
C THR A 43 3.78 -16.69 19.25
N HIS A 44 5.09 -16.82 19.00
CA HIS A 44 5.63 -17.34 17.74
C HIS A 44 5.05 -18.70 17.33
N GLY A 45 4.86 -19.61 18.30
CA GLY A 45 4.33 -20.95 18.03
C GLY A 45 2.92 -20.98 17.41
N GLY A 46 2.13 -19.90 17.59
CA GLY A 46 0.80 -19.78 17.00
C GLY A 46 0.80 -19.53 15.49
N PHE A 47 1.92 -19.10 14.90
CA PHE A 47 2.00 -18.73 13.49
C PHE A 47 1.56 -19.84 12.54
N TYR A 48 2.13 -21.03 12.70
CA TYR A 48 1.89 -22.18 11.80
C TYR A 48 0.47 -22.78 11.91
N SER A 49 -0.35 -22.32 12.85
CA SER A 49 -1.79 -22.64 12.87
C SER A 49 -2.62 -21.77 11.94
N HIS A 50 -2.02 -20.70 11.38
CA HIS A 50 -2.67 -19.70 10.52
C HIS A 50 -2.06 -19.58 9.13
N PHE A 51 -0.74 -19.81 8.99
CA PHE A 51 0.00 -19.65 7.73
C PHE A 51 1.00 -20.80 7.58
N ASP A 52 1.12 -21.32 6.36
CA ASP A 52 2.05 -22.41 6.03
C ASP A 52 3.51 -21.92 6.04
N ASN A 53 3.73 -20.67 5.62
CA ASN A 53 5.03 -20.03 5.53
C ASN A 53 4.93 -18.50 5.54
N LYS A 54 6.08 -17.81 5.59
CA LYS A 54 6.16 -16.34 5.56
C LYS A 54 5.67 -15.78 4.22
N GLU A 55 5.89 -16.46 3.09
CA GLU A 55 5.47 -15.99 1.76
C GLU A 55 3.96 -15.89 1.64
N GLN A 56 3.21 -16.86 2.16
CA GLN A 56 1.77 -16.80 2.24
C GLN A 56 1.30 -15.56 3.03
N LEU A 57 1.95 -15.29 4.17
CA LEU A 57 1.66 -14.09 4.94
C LEU A 57 1.99 -12.81 4.16
N VAL A 58 3.12 -12.76 3.43
CA VAL A 58 3.48 -11.61 2.58
C VAL A 58 2.40 -11.36 1.53
N ALA A 59 1.96 -12.40 0.82
CA ALA A 59 0.90 -12.29 -0.19
C ALA A 59 -0.40 -11.71 0.40
N GLU A 60 -0.81 -12.20 1.57
CA GLU A 60 -2.03 -11.72 2.22
C GLU A 60 -1.88 -10.33 2.85
N ALA A 61 -0.72 -9.99 3.36
CA ALA A 61 -0.42 -8.65 3.84
C ALA A 61 -0.43 -7.63 2.70
N CYS A 62 0.06 -7.99 1.51
CA CYS A 62 -0.05 -7.15 0.31
C CYS A 62 -1.51 -6.91 -0.08
N ARG A 63 -2.32 -7.96 -0.13
CA ARG A 63 -3.75 -7.85 -0.44
C ARG A 63 -4.47 -6.96 0.56
N TYR A 64 -4.27 -7.20 1.84
CA TYR A 64 -4.85 -6.39 2.92
C TYR A 64 -4.45 -4.93 2.79
N ALA A 65 -3.14 -4.65 2.65
CA ALA A 65 -2.61 -3.30 2.64
C ALA A 65 -3.06 -2.48 1.42
N ILE A 66 -3.17 -3.10 0.25
CA ILE A 66 -3.67 -2.41 -0.97
C ILE A 66 -5.18 -2.16 -0.85
N SER A 67 -5.94 -3.14 -0.35
CA SER A 67 -7.38 -2.96 -0.10
C SER A 67 -7.66 -1.86 0.92
N ASP A 68 -6.88 -1.78 2.00
CA ASP A 68 -6.94 -0.73 3.02
C ASP A 68 -6.61 0.64 2.41
N THR A 69 -5.57 0.73 1.57
CA THR A 69 -5.21 1.95 0.84
C THR A 69 -6.34 2.41 -0.09
N ILE A 70 -6.94 1.51 -0.87
CA ILE A 70 -8.08 1.85 -1.76
C ILE A 70 -9.25 2.40 -0.93
N THR A 71 -9.57 1.76 0.20
CA THR A 71 -10.64 2.21 1.11
C THR A 71 -10.36 3.60 1.67
N LEU A 72 -9.11 3.87 2.05
CA LEU A 72 -8.69 5.19 2.54
C LEU A 72 -8.81 6.26 1.44
N LEU A 73 -8.30 5.98 0.24
CA LEU A 73 -8.36 6.90 -0.89
C LEU A 73 -9.81 7.16 -1.34
N GLN A 74 -10.68 6.16 -1.25
CA GLN A 74 -12.10 6.33 -1.51
C GLN A 74 -12.74 7.29 -0.50
N LYS A 75 -12.44 7.17 0.79
CA LYS A 75 -12.92 8.10 1.82
C LYS A 75 -12.42 9.53 1.57
N VAL A 76 -11.14 9.68 1.17
CA VAL A 76 -10.58 10.99 0.79
C VAL A 76 -11.34 11.59 -0.39
N ALA A 77 -11.65 10.77 -1.40
CA ALA A 77 -12.43 11.20 -2.56
C ALA A 77 -13.87 11.60 -2.22
N GLU A 78 -14.51 10.85 -1.30
CA GLU A 78 -15.89 11.12 -0.87
C GLU A 78 -16.04 12.40 -0.04
N GLN A 79 -14.98 12.83 0.63
CA GLN A 79 -14.96 14.07 1.42
C GLN A 79 -14.76 15.34 0.57
N GLU A 80 -14.40 15.18 -0.72
CA GLU A 80 -14.20 16.32 -1.61
C GLU A 80 -15.52 16.67 -2.32
N GLU A 81 -16.00 17.92 -2.09
CA GLU A 81 -17.27 18.42 -2.65
C GLU A 81 -17.08 19.46 -3.75
N GLN A 82 -15.90 20.11 -3.82
CA GLN A 82 -15.70 21.32 -4.65
C GLN A 82 -14.81 21.05 -5.88
N LYS A 83 -13.98 20.00 -5.84
CA LYS A 83 -13.01 19.69 -6.90
C LYS A 83 -13.25 18.29 -7.44
N PRO A 84 -12.68 17.94 -8.61
CA PRO A 84 -12.66 16.55 -9.06
C PRO A 84 -12.10 15.63 -7.96
N LYS A 85 -12.81 14.59 -7.61
CA LYS A 85 -12.46 13.65 -6.54
C LYS A 85 -11.05 13.07 -6.68
N ILE A 86 -10.61 12.84 -7.91
CA ILE A 86 -9.25 12.37 -8.19
C ILE A 86 -8.18 13.38 -7.74
N ASN A 87 -8.47 14.68 -7.79
CA ASN A 87 -7.51 15.70 -7.34
C ASN A 87 -7.28 15.62 -5.82
N ALA A 88 -8.31 15.32 -5.04
CA ALA A 88 -8.17 15.10 -3.60
C ALA A 88 -7.30 13.88 -3.31
N VAL A 89 -7.47 12.80 -4.08
CA VAL A 89 -6.64 11.60 -4.00
C VAL A 89 -5.18 11.89 -4.36
N ILE A 90 -4.92 12.63 -5.44
CA ILE A 90 -3.58 13.05 -5.84
C ILE A 90 -2.94 13.92 -4.74
N ASP A 91 -3.70 14.88 -4.19
CA ASP A 91 -3.22 15.79 -3.13
C ASP A 91 -2.86 15.03 -1.85
N TYR A 92 -3.66 14.05 -1.46
CA TYR A 92 -3.39 13.18 -0.31
C TYR A 92 -2.18 12.28 -0.58
N TYR A 93 -2.17 11.58 -1.72
CA TYR A 93 -1.13 10.59 -2.03
C TYR A 93 0.26 11.22 -2.15
N LEU A 94 0.35 12.42 -2.74
CA LEU A 94 1.59 13.19 -2.87
C LEU A 94 1.71 14.28 -1.79
N SER A 95 1.29 13.98 -0.57
CA SER A 95 1.45 14.88 0.58
C SER A 95 2.70 14.57 1.40
N PRO A 96 3.26 15.57 2.12
CA PRO A 96 4.29 15.32 3.11
C PRO A 96 3.86 14.31 4.18
N TYR A 97 2.60 14.32 4.58
CA TYR A 97 2.05 13.35 5.53
C TYR A 97 2.21 11.91 5.03
N HIS A 98 1.82 11.61 3.77
CA HIS A 98 1.95 10.27 3.20
C HIS A 98 3.42 9.89 2.95
N ARG A 99 4.28 10.88 2.61
CA ARG A 99 5.72 10.66 2.50
C ARG A 99 6.31 10.20 3.83
N ASP A 100 6.01 10.90 4.92
CA ASP A 100 6.69 10.74 6.20
C ASP A 100 6.09 9.60 7.06
N LYS A 101 4.81 9.24 6.85
CA LYS A 101 4.11 8.17 7.57
C LYS A 101 4.09 6.86 6.75
N THR A 102 5.28 6.29 6.51
CA THR A 102 5.44 5.08 5.68
C THR A 102 4.63 3.89 6.22
N GLU A 103 4.59 3.72 7.54
CA GLU A 103 3.90 2.62 8.23
C GLU A 103 2.38 2.60 7.99
N MET A 104 1.79 3.76 7.68
CA MET A 104 0.36 3.92 7.39
C MET A 104 0.06 4.12 5.90
N GLY A 105 1.11 4.27 5.08
CA GLY A 105 0.99 4.61 3.67
C GLY A 105 0.71 3.41 2.76
N CYS A 106 0.66 3.69 1.47
CA CYS A 106 0.55 2.66 0.44
C CYS A 106 1.77 1.74 0.47
N ILE A 107 1.51 0.42 0.43
CA ILE A 107 2.57 -0.61 0.46
C ILE A 107 3.35 -0.68 -0.87
N ILE A 108 2.74 -0.26 -1.98
CA ILE A 108 3.33 -0.36 -3.32
C ILE A 108 4.66 0.41 -3.40
N PRO A 109 4.75 1.72 -3.06
CA PRO A 109 6.03 2.42 -3.10
C PRO A 109 7.06 1.90 -2.09
N ALA A 110 6.62 1.25 -1.01
CA ALA A 110 7.52 0.71 0.00
C ALA A 110 8.17 -0.61 -0.42
N LEU A 111 7.43 -1.51 -1.09
CA LEU A 111 7.84 -2.90 -1.27
C LEU A 111 8.03 -3.35 -2.72
N SER A 112 7.72 -2.55 -3.74
CA SER A 112 7.76 -3.00 -5.15
C SER A 112 9.11 -3.61 -5.54
N ALA A 113 10.23 -3.07 -5.08
CA ALA A 113 11.57 -3.57 -5.37
C ALA A 113 11.84 -4.95 -4.72
N GLU A 114 11.30 -5.21 -3.52
CA GLU A 114 11.42 -6.51 -2.88
C GLU A 114 10.46 -7.54 -3.49
N ILE A 115 9.22 -7.12 -3.78
CA ILE A 115 8.21 -7.96 -4.44
C ILE A 115 8.70 -8.44 -5.81
N ALA A 116 9.39 -7.59 -6.58
CA ALA A 116 9.97 -7.98 -7.88
C ALA A 116 10.95 -9.17 -7.79
N ARG A 117 11.52 -9.41 -6.60
CA ARG A 117 12.43 -10.52 -6.29
C ARG A 117 11.80 -11.63 -5.44
N SER A 118 10.51 -11.53 -5.14
CA SER A 118 9.75 -12.53 -4.38
C SER A 118 9.33 -13.71 -5.26
N SER A 119 8.74 -14.74 -4.65
CA SER A 119 8.20 -15.90 -5.35
C SER A 119 7.11 -15.52 -6.36
N GLU A 120 6.86 -16.42 -7.30
CA GLU A 120 5.82 -16.24 -8.33
C GLU A 120 4.43 -16.07 -7.68
N GLU A 121 4.15 -16.77 -6.59
CA GLU A 121 2.89 -16.66 -5.87
C GLU A 121 2.68 -15.25 -5.29
N VAL A 122 3.68 -14.70 -4.61
CA VAL A 122 3.63 -13.34 -4.06
C VAL A 122 3.46 -12.32 -5.19
N ARG A 123 4.24 -12.45 -6.28
CA ARG A 123 4.14 -11.56 -7.44
C ARG A 123 2.77 -11.63 -8.11
N ARG A 124 2.19 -12.82 -8.23
CA ARG A 124 0.84 -13.01 -8.80
C ARG A 124 -0.22 -12.28 -7.99
N VAL A 125 -0.20 -12.43 -6.67
CA VAL A 125 -1.14 -11.73 -5.79
C VAL A 125 -0.94 -10.22 -5.89
N PHE A 126 0.29 -9.74 -5.86
CA PHE A 126 0.60 -8.32 -5.99
C PHE A 126 0.14 -7.76 -7.34
N THR A 127 0.29 -8.49 -8.43
CA THR A 127 -0.20 -8.10 -9.77
C THR A 127 -1.72 -7.87 -9.75
N GLN A 128 -2.49 -8.80 -9.19
CA GLN A 128 -3.94 -8.68 -9.08
C GLN A 128 -4.36 -7.44 -8.28
N GLU A 129 -3.66 -7.19 -7.18
CA GLU A 129 -3.97 -6.04 -6.33
C GLU A 129 -3.53 -4.70 -6.97
N LEU A 130 -2.43 -4.71 -7.74
CA LEU A 130 -2.00 -3.54 -8.51
C LEU A 130 -3.02 -3.21 -9.62
N GLU A 131 -3.54 -4.22 -10.33
CA GLU A 131 -4.61 -4.04 -11.31
C GLU A 131 -5.88 -3.44 -10.68
N ARG A 132 -6.24 -3.87 -9.47
CA ARG A 132 -7.36 -3.28 -8.72
C ARG A 132 -7.12 -1.81 -8.39
N MET A 133 -5.90 -1.46 -7.95
CA MET A 133 -5.53 -0.07 -7.66
C MET A 133 -5.59 0.80 -8.92
N VAL A 134 -5.03 0.33 -10.03
CA VAL A 134 -5.07 1.06 -11.32
C VAL A 134 -6.52 1.23 -11.78
N THR A 135 -7.34 0.20 -11.67
CA THR A 135 -8.76 0.27 -12.02
C THR A 135 -9.51 1.29 -11.16
N PHE A 136 -9.26 1.31 -9.85
CA PHE A 136 -9.83 2.30 -8.93
C PHE A 136 -9.44 3.73 -9.34
N ILE A 137 -8.17 3.99 -9.59
CA ILE A 137 -7.66 5.31 -10.02
C ILE A 137 -8.27 5.72 -11.37
N SER A 138 -8.29 4.81 -12.35
CA SER A 138 -8.86 5.07 -13.68
C SER A 138 -10.33 5.42 -13.61
N THR A 139 -11.10 4.64 -12.85
CA THR A 139 -12.55 4.85 -12.67
C THR A 139 -12.83 6.20 -11.98
N LEU A 140 -12.08 6.50 -10.91
CA LEU A 140 -12.25 7.75 -10.18
C LEU A 140 -11.89 8.97 -11.03
N ALA A 141 -10.89 8.84 -11.90
CA ALA A 141 -10.45 9.91 -12.80
C ALA A 141 -11.30 10.00 -14.09
N GLY A 142 -12.12 8.99 -14.41
CA GLY A 142 -12.89 8.94 -15.66
C GLY A 142 -12.00 8.77 -16.90
N ILE A 143 -10.85 8.10 -16.79
CA ILE A 143 -9.87 7.89 -17.86
C ILE A 143 -9.69 6.40 -18.17
N ASP A 144 -9.11 6.11 -19.33
CA ASP A 144 -8.79 4.73 -19.71
C ASP A 144 -7.67 4.12 -18.83
N ALA A 145 -7.53 2.79 -18.88
CA ALA A 145 -6.57 2.04 -18.07
C ALA A 145 -5.10 2.42 -18.37
N SER A 146 -4.77 2.80 -19.60
CA SER A 146 -3.41 3.21 -19.98
C SER A 146 -3.03 4.54 -19.31
N LYS A 147 -3.93 5.53 -19.40
CA LYS A 147 -3.77 6.82 -18.71
C LYS A 147 -3.76 6.62 -17.18
N GLY A 148 -4.63 5.75 -16.65
CA GLY A 148 -4.66 5.42 -15.22
C GLY A 148 -3.38 4.77 -14.72
N SER A 149 -2.79 3.88 -15.51
CA SER A 149 -1.47 3.28 -15.22
C SER A 149 -0.37 4.36 -15.19
N THR A 150 -0.38 5.27 -16.17
CA THR A 150 0.57 6.38 -16.22
C THR A 150 0.43 7.31 -15.03
N LEU A 151 -0.81 7.69 -14.69
CA LEU A 151 -1.12 8.53 -13.54
C LEU A 151 -0.61 7.89 -12.23
N PHE A 152 -0.96 6.62 -12.00
CA PHE A 152 -0.55 5.94 -10.78
C PHE A 152 0.97 5.73 -10.72
N SER A 153 1.62 5.39 -11.83
CA SER A 153 3.08 5.28 -11.91
C SER A 153 3.77 6.62 -11.60
N THR A 154 3.23 7.74 -12.08
CA THR A 154 3.72 9.09 -11.74
C THR A 154 3.62 9.36 -10.25
N MET A 155 2.47 9.03 -9.63
CA MET A 155 2.27 9.21 -8.20
C MET A 155 3.23 8.35 -7.37
N VAL A 156 3.37 7.07 -7.72
CA VAL A 156 4.28 6.13 -7.02
C VAL A 156 5.73 6.57 -7.18
N GLY A 157 6.18 6.87 -8.40
CA GLY A 157 7.55 7.28 -8.68
C GLY A 157 7.94 8.56 -7.94
N SER A 158 7.07 9.59 -7.96
CA SER A 158 7.30 10.84 -7.24
C SER A 158 7.43 10.62 -5.73
N LEU A 159 6.58 9.78 -5.14
CA LEU A 159 6.62 9.48 -3.73
C LEU A 159 7.87 8.68 -3.34
N VAL A 160 8.26 7.68 -4.15
CA VAL A 160 9.49 6.89 -3.92
C VAL A 160 10.72 7.80 -3.94
N LEU A 161 10.86 8.63 -4.97
CA LEU A 161 12.00 9.55 -5.08
C LEU A 161 12.02 10.57 -3.94
N ALA A 162 10.87 11.13 -3.56
CA ALA A 162 10.77 12.07 -2.45
C ALA A 162 11.17 11.45 -1.10
N ARG A 163 10.94 10.15 -0.90
CA ARG A 163 11.38 9.40 0.30
C ARG A 163 12.87 9.04 0.29
N THR A 164 13.46 8.97 -0.90
CA THR A 164 14.85 8.47 -1.06
C THR A 164 15.90 9.55 -0.85
N VAL A 165 15.57 10.81 -1.19
CA VAL A 165 16.52 11.91 -1.07
C VAL A 165 16.63 12.40 0.37
N ASN A 166 17.84 12.83 0.75
CA ASN A 166 18.13 13.42 2.06
C ASN A 166 18.09 14.97 2.07
N ASP A 167 17.64 15.56 0.95
CA ASP A 167 17.47 17.00 0.77
C ASP A 167 15.98 17.34 0.85
N PRO A 168 15.52 18.09 1.87
CA PRO A 168 14.12 18.43 2.06
C PRO A 168 13.55 19.28 0.92
N GLU A 169 14.30 20.20 0.34
CA GLU A 169 13.85 21.08 -0.74
C GLU A 169 13.61 20.26 -2.02
N LEU A 170 14.54 19.35 -2.36
CA LEU A 170 14.39 18.42 -3.45
C LEU A 170 13.22 17.47 -3.22
N SER A 171 13.07 16.94 -2.00
CA SER A 171 11.95 16.07 -1.63
C SER A 171 10.60 16.75 -1.86
N ASP A 172 10.43 17.98 -1.38
CA ASP A 172 9.20 18.74 -1.56
C ASP A 172 8.96 19.13 -3.03
N SER A 173 10.01 19.43 -3.78
CA SER A 173 9.96 19.69 -5.21
C SER A 173 9.48 18.48 -6.01
N LEU A 174 9.95 17.27 -5.66
CA LEU A 174 9.50 16.02 -6.28
C LEU A 174 8.01 15.75 -6.04
N LEU A 175 7.53 15.97 -4.82
CA LEU A 175 6.09 15.82 -4.53
C LEU A 175 5.25 16.86 -5.28
N SER A 176 5.66 18.13 -5.26
CA SER A 176 4.90 19.21 -5.88
C SER A 176 4.85 19.10 -7.42
N SER A 177 5.97 18.73 -8.04
CA SER A 177 6.06 18.50 -9.48
C SER A 177 5.23 17.29 -9.91
N GLY A 178 5.35 16.17 -9.17
CA GLY A 178 4.54 14.98 -9.40
C GLY A 178 3.04 15.26 -9.27
N LYS A 179 2.65 16.02 -8.24
CA LYS A 179 1.26 16.43 -8.02
C LYS A 179 0.71 17.27 -9.17
N ARG A 180 1.47 18.26 -9.64
CA ARG A 180 1.08 19.10 -10.77
C ARG A 180 0.88 18.25 -12.02
N TYR A 181 1.86 17.45 -12.39
CA TYR A 181 1.81 16.60 -13.58
C TYR A 181 0.69 15.56 -13.53
N ALA A 182 0.48 14.93 -12.36
CA ALA A 182 -0.62 14.00 -12.15
C ALA A 182 -2.00 14.67 -12.39
N LYS A 183 -2.17 15.93 -11.95
CA LYS A 183 -3.40 16.70 -12.21
C LYS A 183 -3.56 17.09 -13.69
N GLU A 184 -2.49 17.43 -14.38
CA GLU A 184 -2.52 17.73 -15.82
C GLU A 184 -2.97 16.50 -16.63
N LEU A 185 -2.53 15.28 -16.27
CA LEU A 185 -2.93 14.04 -16.94
C LEU A 185 -4.44 13.76 -16.90
N VAL A 186 -5.15 14.27 -15.90
CA VAL A 186 -6.60 14.03 -15.74
C VAL A 186 -7.46 15.18 -16.28
N MET A 187 -6.84 16.26 -16.76
CA MET A 187 -7.54 17.40 -17.39
C MET A 187 -7.67 17.26 -18.91
N ILE A 188 -7.01 16.25 -19.50
CA ILE A 188 -6.96 15.98 -20.95
C ILE A 188 -7.94 14.84 -21.27
#